data_c2435582795777e47a075958beb41615
#
_entry.id   c2435582795777e47a075958beb41615
#
_cell.length_a   1.000
_cell.length_b   1.000
_cell.length_c   1.000
_cell.angle_alpha   90.00
_cell.angle_beta   90.00
_cell.angle_gamma   90.00
#
_symmetry.space_group_name_H-M   'P 1'
#
loop_
_entity.id
_entity.type
_entity.pdbx_description
1 polymer ?
#
loop_
_entity_poly.entity_id
_entity_poly.type
_entity_poly.pdbx_seq_one_letter_code
_entity_poly.pdbx_strand_id
1 'polypeptide(L)'
;MEKIRILCYGDSNTWGYIPASDHLRYDINTRWTRLLAKKLGDSFEIIEEGLNSRTLISNDPRPGKEGKSGYDYLIPCLDSQDPIDLVILMLGTNELKYSNNKTPEEIGTILEEKFVKVILNRKSQISNKYPKLLIVTPPLVNEDADEETKQKYLNATEKSYKLNDIYKDIAIKNNCYFVDNEGLTPGIDGIHLNEEKHKLLAEKIYNEITKIYNKGE
;
A
#
# COMPACT_ATOMS: atom_id res chain seq x y z
N MET A 1 -5.55 12.54 -25.52
CA MET A 1 -4.58 11.46 -25.22
C MET A 1 -5.18 10.56 -24.15
N GLU A 2 -4.93 9.27 -24.23
CA GLU A 2 -5.36 8.32 -23.21
C GLU A 2 -4.56 8.57 -21.91
N LYS A 3 -5.26 8.54 -20.77
CA LYS A 3 -4.60 8.80 -19.48
C LYS A 3 -3.79 7.60 -19.04
N ILE A 4 -2.67 7.85 -18.36
CA ILE A 4 -1.94 6.81 -17.64
C ILE A 4 -2.74 6.43 -16.39
N ARG A 5 -3.14 5.17 -16.27
CA ARG A 5 -4.01 4.67 -15.20
C ARG A 5 -3.19 3.99 -14.10
N ILE A 6 -3.30 4.53 -12.88
CA ILE A 6 -2.52 4.11 -11.71
C ILE A 6 -3.47 3.57 -10.64
N LEU A 7 -3.35 2.29 -10.31
CA LEU A 7 -4.09 1.63 -9.24
C LEU A 7 -3.32 1.74 -7.92
N CYS A 8 -3.90 2.38 -6.91
CA CYS A 8 -3.34 2.47 -5.55
C CYS A 8 -3.97 1.39 -4.67
N TYR A 9 -3.32 0.22 -4.58
CA TYR A 9 -3.82 -0.93 -3.85
C TYR A 9 -3.20 -1.01 -2.45
N GLY A 10 -4.04 -0.90 -1.40
CA GLY A 10 -3.52 -0.85 -0.03
C GLY A 10 -4.59 -1.02 1.05
N ASP A 11 -4.18 -0.77 2.27
CA ASP A 11 -5.00 -0.88 3.49
C ASP A 11 -5.61 0.47 3.94
N SER A 12 -5.80 0.63 5.25
CA SER A 12 -6.33 1.86 5.87
C SER A 12 -5.46 3.09 5.63
N ASN A 13 -4.14 2.94 5.49
CA ASN A 13 -3.24 4.04 5.16
C ASN A 13 -3.42 4.52 3.70
N THR A 14 -3.87 3.65 2.81
CA THR A 14 -4.27 4.03 1.44
C THR A 14 -5.70 4.58 1.42
N TRP A 15 -6.61 4.01 2.20
CA TRP A 15 -7.97 4.52 2.35
C TRP A 15 -7.99 5.94 2.94
N GLY A 16 -7.03 6.28 3.80
CA GLY A 16 -6.90 7.57 4.46
C GLY A 16 -7.63 7.62 5.81
N TYR A 17 -7.42 6.61 6.64
CA TYR A 17 -7.96 6.55 8.00
C TYR A 17 -7.35 7.66 8.87
N ILE A 18 -8.20 8.40 9.62
CA ILE A 18 -7.74 9.43 10.56
C ILE A 18 -7.28 8.75 11.85
N PRO A 19 -6.02 8.95 12.31
CA PRO A 19 -5.52 8.34 13.54
C PRO A 19 -6.41 8.60 14.75
N ALA A 20 -6.63 7.58 15.59
CA ALA A 20 -7.43 7.62 16.80
C ALA A 20 -8.89 8.10 16.60
N SER A 21 -9.44 7.96 15.40
CA SER A 21 -10.84 8.31 15.11
C SER A 21 -11.75 7.09 15.15
N ASP A 22 -13.05 7.31 15.18
CA ASP A 22 -14.06 6.28 15.01
C ASP A 22 -14.43 6.16 13.50
N HIS A 23 -13.59 5.46 12.74
CA HIS A 23 -13.76 5.19 11.31
C HIS A 23 -13.91 6.43 10.41
N LEU A 24 -13.29 7.56 10.79
CA LEU A 24 -13.28 8.74 9.94
C LEU A 24 -12.22 8.63 8.84
N ARG A 25 -12.51 9.25 7.72
CA ARG A 25 -11.64 9.28 6.54
C ARG A 25 -11.18 10.71 6.27
N TYR A 26 -9.89 10.91 6.01
CA TYR A 26 -9.41 12.18 5.49
C TYR A 26 -10.09 12.56 4.19
N ASP A 27 -10.27 13.84 3.97
CA ASP A 27 -10.84 14.39 2.75
C ASP A 27 -9.91 14.26 1.52
N ILE A 28 -10.39 14.73 0.39
CA ILE A 28 -9.66 14.66 -0.89
C ILE A 28 -8.42 15.58 -0.93
N ASN A 29 -8.30 16.53 -0.01
CA ASN A 29 -7.15 17.44 0.04
C ASN A 29 -6.04 16.95 0.98
N THR A 30 -6.28 15.83 1.67
CA THR A 30 -5.37 15.27 2.67
C THR A 30 -4.84 13.90 2.28
N ARG A 31 -5.68 13.00 1.73
CA ARG A 31 -5.24 11.64 1.36
C ARG A 31 -4.10 11.67 0.34
N TRP A 32 -3.05 10.88 0.59
CA TRP A 32 -1.89 10.81 -0.31
C TRP A 32 -2.24 10.47 -1.76
N THR A 33 -3.23 9.62 -1.99
CA THR A 33 -3.72 9.24 -3.32
C THR A 33 -4.28 10.43 -4.09
N ARG A 34 -5.01 11.31 -3.41
CA ARG A 34 -5.62 12.51 -4.02
C ARG A 34 -4.61 13.64 -4.17
N LEU A 35 -3.68 13.78 -3.20
CA LEU A 35 -2.55 14.70 -3.33
C LEU A 35 -1.65 14.31 -4.50
N LEU A 36 -1.40 13.01 -4.68
CA LEU A 36 -0.68 12.47 -5.82
C LEU A 36 -1.40 12.79 -7.14
N ALA A 37 -2.72 12.53 -7.22
CA ALA A 37 -3.53 12.87 -8.40
C ALA A 37 -3.40 14.35 -8.78
N LYS A 38 -3.49 15.24 -7.79
CA LYS A 38 -3.33 16.69 -8.00
C LYS A 38 -1.94 17.06 -8.52
N LYS A 39 -0.89 16.41 -8.04
CA LYS A 39 0.49 16.66 -8.48
C LYS A 39 0.76 16.15 -9.90
N LEU A 40 0.21 14.99 -10.25
CA LEU A 40 0.42 14.37 -11.56
C LEU A 40 -0.40 15.05 -12.67
N GLY A 41 -1.53 15.68 -12.33
CA GLY A 41 -2.38 16.41 -13.28
C GLY A 41 -3.22 15.51 -14.18
N ASP A 42 -3.82 16.12 -15.21
CA ASP A 42 -4.87 15.51 -16.02
C ASP A 42 -4.43 14.36 -16.93
N SER A 43 -3.14 14.20 -17.14
CA SER A 43 -2.56 13.09 -17.92
C SER A 43 -2.60 11.74 -17.18
N PHE A 44 -2.95 11.75 -15.90
CA PHE A 44 -3.00 10.57 -15.05
C PHE A 44 -4.41 10.37 -14.46
N GLU A 45 -4.78 9.12 -14.25
CA GLU A 45 -5.97 8.71 -13.52
C GLU A 45 -5.56 7.88 -12.31
N ILE A 46 -5.89 8.33 -11.11
CA ILE A 46 -5.62 7.61 -9.85
C ILE A 46 -6.87 6.86 -9.40
N ILE A 47 -6.75 5.54 -9.32
CA ILE A 47 -7.78 4.62 -8.86
C ILE A 47 -7.47 4.26 -7.39
N GLU A 48 -8.37 4.65 -6.48
CA GLU A 48 -8.19 4.43 -5.04
C GLU A 48 -8.79 3.09 -4.62
N GLU A 49 -7.94 2.13 -4.28
CA GLU A 49 -8.32 0.79 -3.79
C GLU A 49 -7.77 0.53 -2.38
N GLY A 50 -7.94 1.50 -1.49
CA GLY A 50 -7.69 1.37 -0.05
C GLY A 50 -8.86 0.71 0.67
N LEU A 51 -8.58 -0.30 1.52
CA LEU A 51 -9.59 -0.96 2.34
C LEU A 51 -9.12 -1.10 3.79
N ASN A 52 -9.88 -0.55 4.74
CA ASN A 52 -9.57 -0.68 6.17
C ASN A 52 -9.40 -2.15 6.59
N SER A 53 -8.34 -2.41 7.34
CA SER A 53 -7.95 -3.74 7.83
C SER A 53 -7.59 -4.75 6.73
N ARG A 54 -7.35 -4.32 5.48
CA ARG A 54 -6.90 -5.25 4.43
C ARG A 54 -5.59 -5.90 4.83
N THR A 55 -5.58 -7.22 4.82
CA THR A 55 -4.42 -8.08 5.00
C THR A 55 -3.87 -8.52 3.64
N LEU A 56 -2.75 -9.24 3.63
CA LEU A 56 -2.30 -9.92 2.43
C LEU A 56 -3.24 -11.09 2.07
N ILE A 57 -3.37 -12.07 2.95
CA ILE A 57 -4.11 -13.33 2.63
C ILE A 57 -5.10 -13.76 3.69
N SER A 58 -5.16 -13.12 4.86
CA SER A 58 -5.99 -13.57 5.98
C SER A 58 -7.34 -12.87 5.96
N ASN A 59 -8.41 -13.61 6.17
CA ASN A 59 -9.71 -13.04 6.49
C ASN A 59 -9.85 -12.85 8.01
N ASP A 60 -10.51 -11.80 8.41
CA ASP A 60 -10.84 -11.54 9.80
C ASP A 60 -12.08 -12.39 10.17
N PRO A 61 -12.00 -13.31 11.15
CA PRO A 61 -13.11 -14.19 11.48
C PRO A 61 -14.26 -13.48 12.21
N ARG A 62 -14.07 -12.23 12.61
CA ARG A 62 -15.10 -11.48 13.35
C ARG A 62 -16.27 -11.10 12.43
N PRO A 63 -17.53 -11.24 12.89
CA PRO A 63 -18.70 -10.80 12.12
C PRO A 63 -18.58 -9.34 11.66
N GLY A 64 -18.93 -9.07 10.40
CA GLY A 64 -18.83 -7.75 9.79
C GLY A 64 -17.40 -7.33 9.41
N LYS A 65 -16.42 -8.26 9.48
CA LYS A 65 -15.03 -8.04 9.07
C LYS A 65 -14.61 -8.97 7.92
N GLU A 66 -15.57 -9.51 7.20
CA GLU A 66 -15.35 -10.37 6.04
C GLU A 66 -14.68 -9.60 4.87
N GLY A 67 -14.07 -10.35 3.95
CA GLY A 67 -13.51 -9.79 2.72
C GLY A 67 -12.26 -8.92 2.94
N LYS A 68 -11.46 -9.20 3.98
CA LYS A 68 -10.22 -8.45 4.27
C LYS A 68 -8.98 -9.03 3.60
N SER A 69 -9.05 -10.25 3.07
CA SER A 69 -7.96 -10.82 2.26
C SER A 69 -7.75 -9.98 0.99
N GLY A 70 -6.59 -9.35 0.91
CA GLY A 70 -6.24 -8.58 -0.29
C GLY A 70 -6.01 -9.48 -1.50
N TYR A 71 -5.51 -10.70 -1.29
CA TYR A 71 -5.27 -11.64 -2.37
C TYR A 71 -6.58 -12.09 -3.05
N ASP A 72 -7.63 -12.35 -2.28
CA ASP A 72 -8.92 -12.78 -2.83
C ASP A 72 -9.56 -11.70 -3.72
N TYR A 73 -9.30 -10.43 -3.43
CA TYR A 73 -9.82 -9.31 -4.20
C TYR A 73 -8.87 -8.82 -5.30
N LEU A 74 -7.59 -9.19 -5.28
CA LEU A 74 -6.57 -8.64 -6.19
C LEU A 74 -6.92 -8.86 -7.66
N ILE A 75 -7.19 -10.10 -8.05
CA ILE A 75 -7.50 -10.43 -9.46
C ILE A 75 -8.81 -9.78 -9.90
N PRO A 76 -9.93 -9.90 -9.17
CA PRO A 76 -11.15 -9.16 -9.50
C PRO A 76 -10.94 -7.65 -9.66
N CYS A 77 -10.11 -7.05 -8.80
CA CYS A 77 -9.78 -5.63 -8.87
C CYS A 77 -8.99 -5.29 -10.14
N LEU A 78 -7.92 -6.04 -10.43
CA LEU A 78 -7.11 -5.82 -11.64
C LEU A 78 -7.95 -5.94 -12.91
N ASP A 79 -8.86 -6.93 -12.97
CA ASP A 79 -9.70 -7.16 -14.13
C ASP A 79 -10.80 -6.11 -14.30
N SER A 80 -11.42 -5.70 -13.19
CA SER A 80 -12.49 -4.69 -13.24
C SER A 80 -11.97 -3.29 -13.56
N GLN A 81 -10.70 -3.02 -13.27
CA GLN A 81 -10.03 -1.74 -13.52
C GLN A 81 -9.16 -1.75 -14.79
N ASP A 82 -9.14 -2.85 -15.55
CA ASP A 82 -8.36 -2.96 -16.80
C ASP A 82 -8.73 -1.83 -17.81
N PRO A 83 -7.78 -1.19 -18.51
CA PRO A 83 -6.33 -1.36 -18.44
C PRO A 83 -5.70 -0.59 -17.28
N ILE A 84 -4.62 -1.15 -16.72
CA ILE A 84 -3.80 -0.51 -15.67
C ILE A 84 -2.36 -0.40 -16.19
N ASP A 85 -1.77 0.81 -16.09
CA ASP A 85 -0.38 1.04 -16.50
C ASP A 85 0.61 0.85 -15.34
N LEU A 86 0.19 1.19 -14.11
CA LEU A 86 1.01 1.06 -12.91
C LEU A 86 0.14 0.64 -11.72
N VAL A 87 0.61 -0.33 -10.95
CA VAL A 87 0.08 -0.63 -9.63
C VAL A 87 1.03 -0.07 -8.57
N ILE A 88 0.51 0.69 -7.62
CA ILE A 88 1.18 1.07 -6.38
C ILE A 88 0.66 0.15 -5.30
N LEU A 89 1.52 -0.73 -4.79
CA LEU A 89 1.18 -1.73 -3.78
C LEU A 89 1.75 -1.33 -2.43
N MET A 90 0.88 -1.00 -1.46
CA MET A 90 1.25 -0.69 -0.08
C MET A 90 0.41 -1.51 0.89
N LEU A 91 0.90 -2.70 1.25
CA LEU A 91 0.27 -3.64 2.19
C LEU A 91 1.32 -4.24 3.12
N GLY A 92 0.89 -4.70 4.30
CA GLY A 92 1.73 -5.38 5.27
C GLY A 92 1.49 -4.92 6.71
N THR A 93 0.93 -3.72 6.94
CA THR A 93 0.65 -3.21 8.29
C THR A 93 -0.21 -4.18 9.10
N ASN A 94 -1.22 -4.77 8.50
CA ASN A 94 -2.14 -5.67 9.20
C ASN A 94 -1.54 -7.05 9.50
N GLU A 95 -0.51 -7.47 8.79
CA GLU A 95 0.26 -8.68 9.07
C GLU A 95 1.12 -8.56 10.32
N LEU A 96 1.49 -7.33 10.71
CA LEU A 96 2.28 -7.05 11.91
C LEU A 96 1.50 -7.26 13.22
N LYS A 97 0.16 -7.42 13.14
CA LYS A 97 -0.66 -7.73 14.32
C LYS A 97 -0.17 -9.00 15.01
N TYR A 98 -0.07 -8.95 16.33
CA TYR A 98 0.39 -10.07 17.16
C TYR A 98 -0.42 -11.37 16.89
N SER A 99 -1.72 -11.25 16.67
CA SER A 99 -2.59 -12.39 16.36
C SER A 99 -2.24 -13.11 15.05
N ASN A 100 -1.57 -12.47 14.11
CA ASN A 100 -1.17 -13.07 12.85
C ASN A 100 0.12 -13.88 12.94
N ASN A 101 0.90 -13.67 13.99
CA ASN A 101 2.12 -14.40 14.34
C ASN A 101 3.08 -14.66 13.16
N LYS A 102 3.25 -13.64 12.30
CA LYS A 102 4.14 -13.72 11.13
C LYS A 102 5.48 -13.05 11.39
N THR A 103 6.54 -13.63 10.83
CA THR A 103 7.83 -12.95 10.73
C THR A 103 7.84 -11.97 9.56
N PRO A 104 8.75 -10.98 9.54
CA PRO A 104 8.91 -10.08 8.39
C PRO A 104 9.23 -10.83 7.10
N GLU A 105 10.01 -11.90 7.16
CA GLU A 105 10.38 -12.75 6.03
C GLU A 105 9.18 -13.51 5.45
N GLU A 106 8.30 -14.03 6.32
CA GLU A 106 7.03 -14.65 5.89
C GLU A 106 6.11 -13.64 5.22
N ILE A 107 6.02 -12.42 5.76
CA ILE A 107 5.25 -11.32 5.16
C ILE A 107 5.80 -10.99 3.76
N GLY A 108 7.12 -10.85 3.63
CA GLY A 108 7.78 -10.61 2.35
C GLY A 108 7.53 -11.72 1.34
N THR A 109 7.65 -12.98 1.76
CA THR A 109 7.37 -14.15 0.90
C THR A 109 5.93 -14.13 0.39
N ILE A 110 4.96 -13.85 1.25
CA ILE A 110 3.55 -13.77 0.85
C ILE A 110 3.34 -12.60 -0.14
N LEU A 111 3.93 -11.42 0.14
CA LEU A 111 3.87 -10.28 -0.77
C LEU A 111 4.42 -10.66 -2.16
N GLU A 112 5.60 -11.25 -2.21
CA GLU A 112 6.24 -11.62 -3.47
C GLU A 112 5.41 -12.63 -4.26
N GLU A 113 5.03 -13.74 -3.62
CA GLU A 113 4.37 -14.86 -4.32
C GLU A 113 2.91 -14.54 -4.69
N LYS A 114 2.18 -13.85 -3.84
CA LYS A 114 0.73 -13.64 -4.00
C LYS A 114 0.37 -12.30 -4.65
N PHE A 115 1.25 -11.31 -4.60
CA PHE A 115 0.96 -9.98 -5.16
C PHE A 115 1.92 -9.63 -6.28
N VAL A 116 3.23 -9.56 -6.01
CA VAL A 116 4.22 -9.09 -6.98
C VAL A 116 4.17 -9.94 -8.26
N LYS A 117 4.30 -11.27 -8.13
CA LYS A 117 4.26 -12.18 -9.28
C LYS A 117 2.91 -12.17 -9.99
N VAL A 118 1.81 -12.07 -9.25
CA VAL A 118 0.46 -12.03 -9.85
C VAL A 118 0.26 -10.74 -10.65
N ILE A 119 0.60 -9.58 -10.09
CA ILE A 119 0.47 -8.28 -10.77
C ILE A 119 1.33 -8.24 -12.03
N LEU A 120 2.61 -8.59 -11.93
CA LEU A 120 3.55 -8.55 -13.06
C LEU A 120 3.19 -9.51 -14.19
N ASN A 121 2.43 -10.57 -13.91
CA ASN A 121 1.97 -11.53 -14.91
C ASN A 121 0.51 -11.30 -15.35
N ARG A 122 -0.18 -10.26 -14.82
CA ARG A 122 -1.56 -9.96 -15.22
C ARG A 122 -1.59 -9.05 -16.45
N LYS A 123 -1.66 -9.67 -17.60
CA LYS A 123 -1.72 -8.95 -18.90
C LYS A 123 -3.09 -8.32 -19.10
N SER A 124 -3.12 -7.03 -19.44
CA SER A 124 -4.34 -6.33 -19.84
C SER A 124 -4.99 -7.00 -21.05
N GLN A 125 -6.30 -7.21 -20.98
CA GLN A 125 -7.09 -7.72 -22.10
C GLN A 125 -7.39 -6.63 -23.14
N ILE A 126 -7.32 -5.37 -22.73
CA ILE A 126 -7.62 -4.19 -23.57
C ILE A 126 -6.35 -3.69 -24.26
N SER A 127 -5.31 -3.35 -23.49
CA SER A 127 -4.07 -2.77 -24.02
C SER A 127 -3.04 -3.81 -24.48
N ASN A 128 -3.22 -5.08 -24.10
CA ASN A 128 -2.26 -6.18 -24.36
C ASN A 128 -0.89 -5.96 -23.70
N LYS A 129 -0.79 -5.10 -22.69
CA LYS A 129 0.43 -4.78 -21.93
C LYS A 129 0.35 -5.35 -20.52
N TYR A 130 1.51 -5.49 -19.88
CA TYR A 130 1.63 -5.81 -18.47
C TYR A 130 1.77 -4.52 -17.66
N PRO A 131 1.16 -4.40 -16.46
CA PRO A 131 1.33 -3.24 -15.62
C PRO A 131 2.77 -3.17 -15.08
N LYS A 132 3.27 -1.96 -14.86
CA LYS A 132 4.43 -1.74 -14.00
C LYS A 132 4.00 -1.88 -12.53
N LEU A 133 4.97 -2.12 -11.64
CA LEU A 133 4.70 -2.24 -10.21
C LEU A 133 5.64 -1.34 -9.41
N LEU A 134 5.07 -0.53 -8.53
CA LEU A 134 5.74 0.24 -7.49
C LEU A 134 5.39 -0.36 -6.13
N ILE A 135 6.37 -0.96 -5.47
CA ILE A 135 6.24 -1.47 -4.12
C ILE A 135 6.54 -0.33 -3.15
N VAL A 136 5.62 -0.07 -2.23
CA VAL A 136 5.77 0.92 -1.16
C VAL A 136 5.79 0.17 0.17
N THR A 137 6.87 0.33 0.94
CA THR A 137 6.92 -0.22 2.29
C THR A 137 5.85 0.46 3.16
N PRO A 138 5.03 -0.30 3.91
CA PRO A 138 4.05 0.28 4.84
C PRO A 138 4.70 1.26 5.82
N PRO A 139 3.95 2.24 6.34
CA PRO A 139 4.43 3.11 7.40
C PRO A 139 4.98 2.34 8.60
N LEU A 140 5.89 2.95 9.32
CA LEU A 140 6.39 2.41 10.59
C LEU A 140 5.23 2.26 11.58
N VAL A 141 5.36 1.29 12.48
CA VAL A 141 4.43 1.08 13.60
C VAL A 141 5.11 1.51 14.89
N ASN A 142 4.36 2.22 15.73
CA ASN A 142 4.74 2.52 17.12
C ASN A 142 3.81 1.77 18.06
N GLU A 143 4.21 0.60 18.53
CA GLU A 143 3.39 -0.24 19.41
C GLU A 143 3.17 0.37 20.80
N ASP A 144 4.01 1.31 21.23
CA ASP A 144 3.91 1.97 22.52
C ASP A 144 3.05 3.26 22.49
N ALA A 145 2.27 3.49 21.44
CA ALA A 145 1.41 4.66 21.33
C ALA A 145 0.30 4.66 22.39
N ASP A 146 -0.32 3.52 22.62
CA ASP A 146 -1.32 3.28 23.68
C ASP A 146 -1.43 1.79 24.02
N GLU A 147 -2.17 1.45 25.08
CA GLU A 147 -2.31 0.06 25.55
C GLU A 147 -3.04 -0.86 24.56
N GLU A 148 -4.02 -0.37 23.81
CA GLU A 148 -4.72 -1.16 22.79
C GLU A 148 -3.77 -1.50 21.64
N THR A 149 -3.02 -0.52 21.17
CA THR A 149 -2.03 -0.69 20.11
C THR A 149 -0.91 -1.62 20.56
N LYS A 150 -0.45 -1.49 21.81
CA LYS A 150 0.56 -2.37 22.38
C LYS A 150 0.14 -3.84 22.40
N GLN A 151 -1.09 -4.12 22.85
CA GLN A 151 -1.60 -5.48 22.86
C GLN A 151 -1.79 -6.04 21.43
N LYS A 152 -2.26 -5.22 20.52
CA LYS A 152 -2.60 -5.62 19.15
C LYS A 152 -1.39 -5.78 18.24
N TYR A 153 -0.35 -4.96 18.46
CA TYR A 153 0.85 -4.87 17.62
C TYR A 153 2.15 -5.16 18.39
N LEU A 154 2.08 -6.01 19.42
CA LEU A 154 3.25 -6.42 20.20
C LEU A 154 4.39 -6.90 19.29
N ASN A 155 5.59 -6.35 19.47
CA ASN A 155 6.79 -6.56 18.66
C ASN A 155 6.67 -6.07 17.19
N ALA A 156 5.71 -5.25 16.87
CA ALA A 156 5.51 -4.76 15.50
C ALA A 156 6.46 -3.63 15.12
N THR A 157 6.92 -2.84 16.06
CA THR A 157 7.84 -1.73 15.81
C THR A 157 9.10 -2.22 15.09
N GLU A 158 9.82 -3.17 15.69
CA GLU A 158 11.04 -3.75 15.07
C GLU A 158 10.74 -4.44 13.74
N LYS A 159 9.63 -5.18 13.66
CA LYS A 159 9.22 -5.84 12.41
C LYS A 159 8.96 -4.83 11.29
N SER A 160 8.34 -3.69 11.59
CA SER A 160 8.04 -2.66 10.58
C SER A 160 9.31 -2.04 9.97
N TYR A 161 10.39 -1.90 10.73
CA TYR A 161 11.69 -1.51 10.20
C TYR A 161 12.28 -2.57 9.27
N LYS A 162 12.23 -3.85 9.65
CA LYS A 162 12.77 -4.96 8.85
C LYS A 162 12.04 -5.14 7.51
N LEU A 163 10.75 -4.82 7.44
CA LEU A 163 10.00 -4.88 6.18
C LEU A 163 10.60 -3.99 5.10
N ASN A 164 11.26 -2.89 5.46
CA ASN A 164 11.84 -1.99 4.48
C ASN A 164 12.90 -2.67 3.61
N ASP A 165 13.86 -3.34 4.22
CA ASP A 165 14.93 -4.03 3.50
C ASP A 165 14.39 -5.22 2.70
N ILE A 166 13.46 -5.98 3.30
CA ILE A 166 12.82 -7.13 2.65
C ILE A 166 12.04 -6.69 1.39
N TYR A 167 11.24 -5.62 1.47
CA TYR A 167 10.46 -5.13 0.33
C TYR A 167 11.36 -4.53 -0.77
N LYS A 168 12.44 -3.87 -0.37
CA LYS A 168 13.47 -3.40 -1.29
C LYS A 168 14.14 -4.54 -2.06
N ASP A 169 14.53 -5.60 -1.37
CA ASP A 169 15.15 -6.77 -2.00
C ASP A 169 14.17 -7.47 -2.96
N ILE A 170 12.89 -7.58 -2.57
CA ILE A 170 11.84 -8.10 -3.46
C ILE A 170 11.68 -7.21 -4.70
N ALA A 171 11.69 -5.89 -4.54
CA ALA A 171 11.58 -4.97 -5.66
C ALA A 171 12.76 -5.13 -6.63
N ILE A 172 13.98 -5.18 -6.12
CA ILE A 172 15.20 -5.40 -6.92
C ILE A 172 15.13 -6.73 -7.66
N LYS A 173 14.83 -7.82 -6.96
CA LYS A 173 14.74 -9.18 -7.50
C LYS A 173 13.73 -9.30 -8.65
N ASN A 174 12.60 -8.59 -8.56
CA ASN A 174 11.51 -8.65 -9.52
C ASN A 174 11.50 -7.49 -10.54
N ASN A 175 12.56 -6.68 -10.56
CA ASN A 175 12.66 -5.49 -11.42
C ASN A 175 11.48 -4.52 -11.26
N CYS A 176 11.05 -4.31 -10.02
CA CYS A 176 10.00 -3.38 -9.63
C CYS A 176 10.59 -2.04 -9.17
N TYR A 177 9.77 -0.99 -9.18
CA TYR A 177 10.09 0.28 -8.54
C TYR A 177 9.85 0.18 -7.04
N PHE A 178 10.50 1.06 -6.25
CA PHE A 178 10.45 0.98 -4.81
C PHE A 178 10.39 2.36 -4.14
N VAL A 179 9.57 2.46 -3.11
CA VAL A 179 9.54 3.59 -2.16
C VAL A 179 9.67 3.05 -0.75
N ASP A 180 10.67 3.54 -0.02
CA ASP A 180 10.92 3.19 1.38
C ASP A 180 9.93 3.90 2.33
N ASN A 181 9.91 3.46 3.59
CA ASN A 181 9.12 4.07 4.66
C ASN A 181 9.91 5.07 5.52
N GLU A 182 11.07 5.53 5.08
CA GLU A 182 11.84 6.52 5.81
C GLU A 182 11.02 7.81 6.02
N GLY A 183 10.91 8.24 7.27
CA GLY A 183 10.11 9.39 7.67
C GLY A 183 8.60 9.16 7.73
N LEU A 184 8.09 8.00 7.33
CA LEU A 184 6.67 7.65 7.41
C LEU A 184 6.33 7.11 8.81
N THR A 185 6.52 7.93 9.82
CA THR A 185 6.13 7.63 11.20
C THR A 185 4.61 7.73 11.35
N PRO A 186 3.98 6.87 12.16
CA PRO A 186 2.55 6.91 12.38
C PRO A 186 2.11 8.14 13.17
N GLY A 187 0.81 8.42 13.13
CA GLY A 187 0.15 9.40 13.99
C GLY A 187 -0.03 8.90 15.42
N ILE A 188 -0.95 9.54 16.13
CA ILE A 188 -1.15 9.35 17.58
C ILE A 188 -1.57 7.92 17.98
N ASP A 189 -2.19 7.17 17.07
CA ASP A 189 -2.61 5.78 17.32
C ASP A 189 -1.49 4.74 17.03
N GLY A 190 -0.31 5.20 16.66
CA GLY A 190 0.84 4.33 16.40
C GLY A 190 0.77 3.53 15.09
N ILE A 191 -0.27 3.69 14.25
CA ILE A 191 -0.53 2.85 13.08
C ILE A 191 -0.77 3.66 11.81
N HIS A 192 -1.61 4.69 11.89
CA HIS A 192 -2.09 5.41 10.72
C HIS A 192 -1.32 6.71 10.49
N LEU A 193 -1.14 7.09 9.24
CA LEU A 193 -0.48 8.32 8.85
C LEU A 193 -1.34 9.54 9.24
N ASN A 194 -0.69 10.57 9.80
CA ASN A 194 -1.29 11.88 9.95
C ASN A 194 -1.22 12.68 8.63
N GLU A 195 -1.79 13.89 8.62
CA GLU A 195 -1.84 14.76 7.43
C GLU A 195 -0.46 15.07 6.84
N GLU A 196 0.53 15.34 7.71
CA GLU A 196 1.90 15.62 7.28
C GLU A 196 2.52 14.42 6.56
N LYS A 197 2.31 13.22 7.09
CA LYS A 197 2.85 11.99 6.52
C LYS A 197 2.12 11.53 5.25
N HIS A 198 0.83 11.86 5.11
CA HIS A 198 0.14 11.73 3.83
C HIS A 198 0.77 12.62 2.75
N LYS A 199 1.15 13.86 3.08
CA LYS A 199 1.87 14.76 2.14
C LYS A 199 3.23 14.21 1.77
N LEU A 200 4.00 13.74 2.76
CA LEU A 200 5.32 13.15 2.54
C LEU A 200 5.25 11.91 1.63
N LEU A 201 4.30 11.00 1.91
CA LEU A 201 4.10 9.80 1.09
C LEU A 201 3.72 10.15 -0.35
N ALA A 202 2.82 11.11 -0.54
CA ALA A 202 2.47 11.60 -1.89
C ALA A 202 3.68 12.15 -2.64
N GLU A 203 4.56 12.88 -1.95
CA GLU A 203 5.80 13.44 -2.54
C GLU A 203 6.78 12.34 -2.94
N LYS A 204 7.05 11.38 -2.05
CA LYS A 204 7.95 10.25 -2.34
C LYS A 204 7.48 9.47 -3.56
N ILE A 205 6.19 9.14 -3.62
CA ILE A 205 5.58 8.41 -4.74
C ILE A 205 5.61 9.25 -6.03
N TYR A 206 5.27 10.53 -5.96
CA TYR A 206 5.33 11.44 -7.11
C TYR A 206 6.74 11.47 -7.73
N ASN A 207 7.77 11.61 -6.90
CA ASN A 207 9.16 11.64 -7.34
C ASN A 207 9.56 10.32 -8.04
N GLU A 208 9.04 9.19 -7.58
CA GLU A 208 9.32 7.90 -8.23
C GLU A 208 8.54 7.75 -9.55
N ILE A 209 7.27 8.14 -9.60
CA ILE A 209 6.46 8.11 -10.83
C ILE A 209 7.07 9.00 -11.92
N THR A 210 7.57 10.18 -11.57
CA THR A 210 8.24 11.05 -12.54
C THR A 210 9.49 10.39 -13.14
N LYS A 211 10.26 9.63 -12.36
CA LYS A 211 11.38 8.84 -12.89
C LYS A 211 10.92 7.71 -13.81
N ILE A 212 9.77 7.08 -13.50
CA ILE A 212 9.21 5.96 -14.29
C ILE A 212 8.77 6.43 -15.69
N TYR A 213 8.21 7.64 -15.77
CA TYR A 213 7.60 8.13 -17.01
C TYR A 213 8.43 9.21 -17.74
N ASN A 214 9.38 9.90 -17.07
CA ASN A 214 10.26 10.88 -17.71
C ASN A 214 11.59 10.28 -18.24
N LYS A 215 11.87 8.98 -18.02
CA LYS A 215 13.04 8.27 -18.59
C LYS A 215 12.89 7.96 -20.09
N GLY A 216 11.92 8.54 -20.77
CA GLY A 216 11.60 8.31 -22.18
C GLY A 216 11.86 9.49 -23.11
N GLU A 217 12.63 10.53 -22.67
CA GLU A 217 13.19 11.59 -23.55
C GLU A 217 14.68 11.39 -23.76
#